data_9ece47ab6ec9622be6c44c695725c921
#
_entry.id   9ece47ab6ec9622be6c44c695725c921
#
_cell.length_a   1.000
_cell.length_b   1.000
_cell.length_c   1.000
_cell.angle_alpha   90.00
_cell.angle_beta   90.00
_cell.angle_gamma   90.00
#
_symmetry.space_group_name_H-M   'P 1'
#
loop_
_entity.id
_entity.type
_entity.pdbx_description
1 polymer ?
#
loop_
_entity_poly.entity_id
_entity_poly.type
_entity_poly.pdbx_seq_one_letter_code
_entity_poly.pdbx_strand_id
1 'polypeptide(L)'
;MRDFKDLQIAVAGTGYVGLSIATLLSLHHKVTAVDVITEKVEKINNRISPIQDDYIEKFFTEKELNLTATLDGASAYKDVDFVVIAAPTNYDPVRNFFDTHHIEDVIDLVLSVNPNAVMVIKSTIPVGYTRSLYVKYALKFLTDPSLKDKKFNLLFSPEFLRESKALEDNLWPSRIIVGYPKVFLSNQKKIWDEENAAIAAIGNPNAEDYAKTFAALLQEGAIKENIDTLFMGMKEAEAVKLFAN
;
A
#
# COMPACT_ATOMS: atom_id res chain seq x y z
N MET A 1 -7.60 -15.30 -4.99
CA MET A 1 -8.01 -13.88 -4.93
C MET A 1 -9.49 -13.83 -5.21
N ARG A 2 -10.24 -12.97 -4.52
CA ARG A 2 -11.67 -12.79 -4.74
C ARG A 2 -11.94 -12.16 -6.10
N ASP A 3 -13.18 -12.25 -6.58
CA ASP A 3 -13.60 -11.49 -7.76
C ASP A 3 -13.49 -9.97 -7.48
N PHE A 4 -13.25 -9.18 -8.51
CA PHE A 4 -13.05 -7.73 -8.44
C PHE A 4 -14.10 -7.02 -7.56
N LYS A 5 -15.38 -7.43 -7.69
CA LYS A 5 -16.49 -6.82 -6.95
C LYS A 5 -16.51 -7.15 -5.46
N ASP A 6 -15.79 -8.20 -5.05
CA ASP A 6 -15.84 -8.75 -3.70
C ASP A 6 -14.55 -8.50 -2.91
N LEU A 7 -13.66 -7.67 -3.43
CA LEU A 7 -12.41 -7.35 -2.78
C LEU A 7 -12.62 -6.69 -1.43
N GLN A 8 -11.83 -7.12 -0.46
CA GLN A 8 -11.78 -6.54 0.86
C GLN A 8 -10.43 -5.87 1.08
N ILE A 9 -10.48 -4.66 1.57
CA ILE A 9 -9.29 -3.80 1.71
C ILE A 9 -9.21 -3.30 3.14
N ALA A 10 -8.05 -3.37 3.74
CA ALA A 10 -7.77 -2.67 4.99
C ALA A 10 -6.83 -1.48 4.72
N VAL A 11 -7.00 -0.41 5.49
CA VAL A 11 -6.15 0.78 5.42
C VAL A 11 -5.61 1.07 6.81
N ALA A 12 -4.30 0.97 6.98
CA ALA A 12 -3.60 1.24 8.23
C ALA A 12 -3.19 2.72 8.31
N GLY A 13 -3.77 3.43 9.26
CA GLY A 13 -3.62 4.87 9.45
C GLY A 13 -4.75 5.67 8.80
N THR A 14 -5.30 6.65 9.53
CA THR A 14 -6.41 7.51 9.11
C THR A 14 -6.05 9.00 9.11
N GLY A 15 -4.81 9.31 8.71
CA GLY A 15 -4.39 10.64 8.33
C GLY A 15 -4.89 11.03 6.94
N TYR A 16 -4.39 12.13 6.37
CA TYR A 16 -4.81 12.63 5.05
C TYR A 16 -4.69 11.56 3.96
N VAL A 17 -3.56 10.86 3.90
CA VAL A 17 -3.31 9.81 2.91
C VAL A 17 -4.25 8.62 3.10
N GLY A 18 -4.31 8.07 4.31
CA GLY A 18 -5.06 6.84 4.58
C GLY A 18 -6.57 7.05 4.50
N LEU A 19 -7.09 8.13 5.10
CA LEU A 19 -8.54 8.36 5.09
C LEU A 19 -9.06 8.72 3.71
N SER A 20 -8.32 9.50 2.92
CA SER A 20 -8.74 9.84 1.56
C SER A 20 -8.80 8.62 0.66
N ILE A 21 -7.79 7.74 0.72
CA ILE A 21 -7.81 6.50 -0.08
C ILE A 21 -8.86 5.50 0.44
N ALA A 22 -9.07 5.41 1.76
CA ALA A 22 -10.11 4.58 2.35
C ALA A 22 -11.52 5.04 1.90
N THR A 23 -11.77 6.35 1.93
CA THR A 23 -13.02 6.95 1.45
C THR A 23 -13.24 6.64 -0.02
N LEU A 24 -12.22 6.85 -0.86
CA LEU A 24 -12.30 6.61 -2.29
C LEU A 24 -12.59 5.13 -2.61
N LEU A 25 -11.83 4.22 -2.02
CA LEU A 25 -11.99 2.78 -2.27
C LEU A 25 -13.33 2.24 -1.75
N SER A 26 -13.87 2.82 -0.68
CA SER A 26 -15.13 2.40 -0.06
C SER A 26 -16.38 2.69 -0.90
N LEU A 27 -16.26 3.47 -1.97
CA LEU A 27 -17.33 3.63 -2.96
C LEU A 27 -17.64 2.34 -3.72
N HIS A 28 -16.66 1.44 -3.83
CA HIS A 28 -16.77 0.25 -4.67
C HIS A 28 -16.43 -1.05 -3.94
N HIS A 29 -15.72 -0.99 -2.83
CA HIS A 29 -15.19 -2.14 -2.10
C HIS A 29 -15.51 -2.05 -0.62
N LYS A 30 -15.49 -3.20 0.07
CA LYS A 30 -15.52 -3.23 1.53
C LYS A 30 -14.17 -2.78 2.07
N VAL A 31 -14.15 -1.67 2.81
CA VAL A 31 -12.94 -1.08 3.38
C VAL A 31 -13.02 -1.04 4.90
N THR A 32 -11.97 -1.50 5.56
CA THR A 32 -11.79 -1.37 7.01
C THR A 32 -10.58 -0.49 7.28
N ALA A 33 -10.82 0.70 7.83
CA ALA A 33 -9.77 1.60 8.29
C ALA A 33 -9.31 1.20 9.69
N VAL A 34 -8.00 1.18 9.91
CA VAL A 34 -7.39 0.84 11.20
C VAL A 34 -6.61 2.05 11.70
N ASP A 35 -6.89 2.47 12.92
CA ASP A 35 -6.12 3.53 13.59
C ASP A 35 -5.93 3.15 15.06
N VAL A 36 -4.94 3.72 15.72
CA VAL A 36 -4.66 3.51 17.15
C VAL A 36 -5.40 4.52 18.04
N ILE A 37 -6.04 5.53 17.46
CA ILE A 37 -6.72 6.61 18.16
C ILE A 37 -8.23 6.36 18.18
N THR A 38 -8.76 6.06 19.36
CA THR A 38 -10.19 5.73 19.55
C THR A 38 -11.13 6.81 19.01
N GLU A 39 -10.84 8.08 19.28
CA GLU A 39 -11.66 9.19 18.81
C GLU A 39 -11.79 9.25 17.28
N LYS A 40 -10.70 8.95 16.54
CA LYS A 40 -10.74 8.89 15.09
C LYS A 40 -11.62 7.76 14.58
N VAL A 41 -11.49 6.57 15.18
CA VAL A 41 -12.29 5.40 14.85
C VAL A 41 -13.78 5.68 15.07
N GLU A 42 -14.14 6.27 16.21
CA GLU A 42 -15.51 6.66 16.52
C GLU A 42 -16.07 7.68 15.53
N LYS A 43 -15.29 8.72 15.22
CA LYS A 43 -15.70 9.73 14.23
C LYS A 43 -15.98 9.11 12.87
N ILE A 44 -15.08 8.28 12.34
CA ILE A 44 -15.24 7.65 11.03
C ILE A 44 -16.50 6.78 11.00
N ASN A 45 -16.75 5.98 12.04
CA ASN A 45 -17.93 5.13 12.14
C ASN A 45 -19.24 5.94 12.23
N ASN A 46 -19.18 7.14 12.80
CA ASN A 46 -20.30 8.09 12.85
C ASN A 46 -20.37 9.01 11.61
N ARG A 47 -19.57 8.75 10.56
CA ARG A 47 -19.52 9.60 9.35
C ARG A 47 -19.11 11.05 9.63
N ILE A 48 -18.21 11.23 10.59
CA ILE A 48 -17.58 12.52 10.92
C ILE A 48 -16.11 12.42 10.54
N SER A 49 -15.62 13.35 9.73
CA SER A 49 -14.20 13.37 9.37
C SER A 49 -13.33 13.73 10.58
N PRO A 50 -12.31 12.93 10.92
CA PRO A 50 -11.35 13.28 11.96
C PRO A 50 -10.27 14.27 11.49
N ILE A 51 -10.25 14.60 10.20
CA ILE A 51 -9.32 15.54 9.58
C ILE A 51 -10.09 16.58 8.77
N GLN A 52 -9.49 17.72 8.53
CA GLN A 52 -10.09 18.81 7.73
C GLN A 52 -9.85 18.52 6.24
N ASP A 53 -10.90 18.07 5.53
CA ASP A 53 -10.89 17.86 4.08
C ASP A 53 -12.34 17.95 3.58
N ASP A 54 -12.66 19.02 2.85
CA ASP A 54 -14.03 19.35 2.41
C ASP A 54 -14.66 18.22 1.57
N TYR A 55 -13.85 17.51 0.76
CA TYR A 55 -14.35 16.40 -0.05
C TYR A 55 -14.62 15.16 0.79
N ILE A 56 -13.80 14.86 1.81
CA ILE A 56 -14.09 13.73 2.74
C ILE A 56 -15.38 14.02 3.51
N GLU A 57 -15.53 15.24 4.06
CA GLU A 57 -16.74 15.66 4.78
C GLU A 57 -17.98 15.55 3.91
N LYS A 58 -17.88 16.01 2.66
CA LYS A 58 -18.94 15.89 1.67
C LYS A 58 -19.27 14.43 1.35
N PHE A 59 -18.27 13.59 1.11
CA PHE A 59 -18.49 12.18 0.79
C PHE A 59 -19.09 11.41 1.96
N PHE A 60 -18.69 11.73 3.20
CA PHE A 60 -19.25 11.11 4.40
C PHE A 60 -20.75 11.42 4.60
N THR A 61 -21.21 12.58 4.10
CA THR A 61 -22.62 12.99 4.21
C THR A 61 -23.46 12.60 2.99
N GLU A 62 -22.88 12.62 1.78
CA GLU A 62 -23.64 12.49 0.54
C GLU A 62 -23.51 11.12 -0.14
N LYS A 63 -22.52 10.29 0.24
CA LYS A 63 -22.25 9.02 -0.43
C LYS A 63 -22.49 7.82 0.49
N GLU A 64 -22.98 6.74 -0.11
CA GLU A 64 -22.96 5.43 0.54
C GLU A 64 -21.54 4.87 0.47
N LEU A 65 -20.91 4.78 1.64
CA LEU A 65 -19.54 4.30 1.78
C LEU A 65 -19.55 2.96 2.52
N ASN A 66 -19.02 1.93 1.89
CA ASN A 66 -18.77 0.64 2.55
C ASN A 66 -17.48 0.71 3.37
N LEU A 67 -17.45 1.66 4.32
CA LEU A 67 -16.32 1.99 5.17
C LEU A 67 -16.67 1.74 6.64
N THR A 68 -15.83 0.99 7.33
CA THR A 68 -15.83 0.84 8.79
C THR A 68 -14.46 1.17 9.33
N ALA A 69 -14.36 1.53 10.62
CA ALA A 69 -13.10 1.78 11.28
C ALA A 69 -12.98 0.94 12.56
N THR A 70 -11.76 0.54 12.92
CA THR A 70 -11.48 -0.28 14.11
C THR A 70 -10.10 0.01 14.69
N LEU A 71 -9.95 -0.30 15.99
CA LEU A 71 -8.66 -0.34 16.68
C LEU A 71 -7.98 -1.72 16.53
N ASP A 72 -8.73 -2.75 16.13
CA ASP A 72 -8.25 -4.13 16.02
C ASP A 72 -7.70 -4.41 14.64
N GLY A 73 -6.41 -4.13 14.46
CA GLY A 73 -5.70 -4.40 13.21
C GLY A 73 -5.62 -5.89 12.89
N ALA A 74 -5.46 -6.77 13.89
CA ALA A 74 -5.34 -8.20 13.66
C ALA A 74 -6.60 -8.78 13.00
N SER A 75 -7.77 -8.44 13.52
CA SER A 75 -9.06 -8.84 12.92
C SER A 75 -9.27 -8.18 11.55
N ALA A 76 -8.88 -6.91 11.40
CA ALA A 76 -9.07 -6.17 10.15
C ALA A 76 -8.23 -6.73 8.99
N TYR A 77 -7.01 -7.24 9.25
CA TYR A 77 -6.10 -7.72 8.22
C TYR A 77 -6.29 -9.20 7.86
N LYS A 78 -6.99 -9.97 8.70
CA LYS A 78 -7.05 -11.43 8.62
C LYS A 78 -7.55 -11.97 7.28
N ASP A 79 -8.59 -11.37 6.72
CA ASP A 79 -9.31 -11.91 5.56
C ASP A 79 -9.37 -10.92 4.38
N VAL A 80 -8.45 -9.96 4.31
CA VAL A 80 -8.42 -8.96 3.24
C VAL A 80 -7.50 -9.37 2.09
N ASP A 81 -7.76 -8.83 0.92
CA ASP A 81 -6.92 -9.02 -0.27
C ASP A 81 -5.77 -8.00 -0.28
N PHE A 82 -6.04 -6.78 0.19
CA PHE A 82 -5.08 -5.68 0.24
C PHE A 82 -4.99 -5.03 1.61
N VAL A 83 -3.78 -4.65 1.99
CA VAL A 83 -3.52 -3.77 3.13
C VAL A 83 -2.76 -2.54 2.65
N VAL A 84 -3.44 -1.39 2.64
CA VAL A 84 -2.82 -0.10 2.33
C VAL A 84 -2.19 0.46 3.60
N ILE A 85 -0.88 0.70 3.58
CA ILE A 85 -0.12 1.18 4.73
C ILE A 85 0.11 2.68 4.57
N ALA A 86 -0.63 3.47 5.34
CA ALA A 86 -0.53 4.93 5.43
C ALA A 86 -0.19 5.37 6.87
N ALA A 87 0.61 4.57 7.55
CA ALA A 87 1.11 4.85 8.89
C ALA A 87 2.05 6.07 8.88
N PRO A 88 2.10 6.86 9.96
CA PRO A 88 2.95 8.04 10.01
C PRO A 88 4.44 7.65 9.93
N THR A 89 5.19 8.46 9.18
CA THR A 89 6.65 8.37 9.08
C THR A 89 7.22 9.74 9.46
N ASN A 90 7.69 9.87 10.70
CA ASN A 90 8.22 11.13 11.19
C ASN A 90 9.69 11.30 10.74
N TYR A 91 10.01 12.46 10.17
CA TYR A 91 11.39 12.81 9.85
C TYR A 91 12.02 13.57 11.02
N ASP A 92 13.13 13.06 11.56
CA ASP A 92 13.96 13.74 12.55
C ASP A 92 15.08 14.50 11.81
N PRO A 93 15.00 15.84 11.70
CA PRO A 93 16.00 16.63 11.00
C PRO A 93 17.35 16.70 11.72
N VAL A 94 17.39 16.43 13.01
CA VAL A 94 18.64 16.45 13.81
C VAL A 94 19.44 15.19 13.53
N ARG A 95 18.75 14.05 13.45
CA ARG A 95 19.37 12.74 13.20
C ARG A 95 19.42 12.39 11.71
N ASN A 96 18.78 13.21 10.86
CA ASN A 96 18.60 12.93 9.44
C ASN A 96 18.01 11.52 9.21
N PHE A 97 16.94 11.20 9.94
CA PHE A 97 16.39 9.87 10.04
C PHE A 97 14.85 9.90 9.86
N PHE A 98 14.35 8.97 9.05
CA PHE A 98 12.91 8.67 8.97
C PHE A 98 12.56 7.55 9.94
N ASP A 99 11.65 7.82 10.83
CA ASP A 99 11.08 6.80 11.69
C ASP A 99 10.01 6.01 10.94
N THR A 100 10.36 4.83 10.53
CA THR A 100 9.52 3.93 9.72
C THR A 100 9.01 2.72 10.50
N HIS A 101 9.21 2.67 11.83
CA HIS A 101 8.87 1.50 12.63
C HIS A 101 7.38 1.15 12.53
N HIS A 102 6.48 2.13 12.47
CA HIS A 102 5.05 1.87 12.33
C HIS A 102 4.67 1.13 11.04
N ILE A 103 5.42 1.33 9.94
CA ILE A 103 5.23 0.56 8.71
C ILE A 103 5.59 -0.90 8.96
N GLU A 104 6.71 -1.15 9.64
CA GLU A 104 7.18 -2.50 9.94
C GLU A 104 6.25 -3.22 10.94
N ASP A 105 5.72 -2.51 11.94
CA ASP A 105 4.72 -3.05 12.86
C ASP A 105 3.46 -3.54 12.12
N VAL A 106 2.99 -2.76 11.14
CA VAL A 106 1.85 -3.18 10.30
C VAL A 106 2.21 -4.39 9.44
N ILE A 107 3.38 -4.39 8.79
CA ILE A 107 3.83 -5.53 7.98
C ILE A 107 3.93 -6.80 8.84
N ASP A 108 4.54 -6.72 10.03
CA ASP A 108 4.68 -7.86 10.93
C ASP A 108 3.32 -8.39 11.39
N LEU A 109 2.39 -7.50 11.72
CA LEU A 109 1.02 -7.89 12.07
C LEU A 109 0.29 -8.55 10.90
N VAL A 110 0.36 -7.98 9.70
CA VAL A 110 -0.24 -8.58 8.49
C VAL A 110 0.33 -9.97 8.23
N LEU A 111 1.66 -10.13 8.25
CA LEU A 111 2.31 -11.41 8.02
C LEU A 111 1.92 -12.46 9.06
N SER A 112 1.64 -12.05 10.29
CA SER A 112 1.23 -12.96 11.38
C SER A 112 -0.20 -13.50 11.20
N VAL A 113 -1.11 -12.73 10.57
CA VAL A 113 -2.54 -13.10 10.46
C VAL A 113 -2.98 -13.43 9.04
N ASN A 114 -2.32 -12.85 8.03
CA ASN A 114 -2.65 -13.03 6.61
C ASN A 114 -1.42 -12.84 5.69
N PRO A 115 -0.50 -13.78 5.63
CA PRO A 115 0.71 -13.66 4.81
C PRO A 115 0.46 -13.68 3.29
N ASN A 116 -0.79 -13.84 2.85
CA ASN A 116 -1.16 -13.80 1.44
C ASN A 116 -1.65 -12.41 0.97
N ALA A 117 -1.94 -11.50 1.90
CA ALA A 117 -2.39 -10.16 1.54
C ALA A 117 -1.32 -9.41 0.73
N VAL A 118 -1.79 -8.58 -0.20
CA VAL A 118 -0.92 -7.63 -0.91
C VAL A 118 -0.82 -6.36 -0.07
N MET A 119 0.37 -6.02 0.37
CA MET A 119 0.63 -4.79 1.15
C MET A 119 1.07 -3.67 0.22
N VAL A 120 0.53 -2.47 0.42
CA VAL A 120 0.85 -1.29 -0.42
C VAL A 120 1.26 -0.14 0.50
N ILE A 121 2.53 0.22 0.50
CA ILE A 121 3.01 1.38 1.25
C ILE A 121 2.61 2.66 0.51
N LYS A 122 1.82 3.50 1.18
CA LYS A 122 1.44 4.85 0.73
C LYS A 122 2.16 5.94 1.52
N SER A 123 2.73 5.61 2.67
CA SER A 123 3.52 6.53 3.48
C SER A 123 4.77 7.02 2.75
N THR A 124 5.20 8.24 3.06
CA THR A 124 6.49 8.77 2.58
C THR A 124 7.64 7.98 3.21
N ILE A 125 8.49 7.40 2.39
CA ILE A 125 9.61 6.55 2.81
C ILE A 125 10.92 6.96 2.12
N PRO A 126 12.08 6.68 2.73
CA PRO A 126 13.38 6.91 2.11
C PRO A 126 13.57 6.11 0.82
N VAL A 127 14.39 6.66 -0.08
CA VAL A 127 14.80 5.94 -1.29
C VAL A 127 15.49 4.63 -0.93
N GLY A 128 15.05 3.53 -1.56
CA GLY A 128 15.59 2.20 -1.30
C GLY A 128 14.97 1.45 -0.11
N TYR A 129 14.11 2.10 0.67
CA TYR A 129 13.50 1.49 1.86
C TYR A 129 12.67 0.22 1.53
N THR A 130 11.87 0.25 0.48
CA THR A 130 11.10 -0.94 0.05
C THR A 130 12.03 -2.13 -0.21
N ARG A 131 13.20 -1.90 -0.86
CA ARG A 131 14.19 -2.93 -1.08
C ARG A 131 14.77 -3.46 0.25
N SER A 132 15.10 -2.58 1.18
CA SER A 132 15.63 -3.00 2.50
C SER A 132 14.62 -3.88 3.25
N LEU A 133 13.32 -3.61 3.10
CA LEU A 133 12.26 -4.47 3.64
C LEU A 133 12.28 -5.86 3.02
N TYR A 134 12.43 -5.95 1.68
CA TYR A 134 12.54 -7.26 1.02
C TYR A 134 13.73 -8.05 1.54
N VAL A 135 14.89 -7.42 1.71
CA VAL A 135 16.08 -8.08 2.30
C VAL A 135 15.81 -8.50 3.74
N LYS A 136 15.25 -7.60 4.57
CA LYS A 136 14.91 -7.88 5.97
C LYS A 136 13.98 -9.08 6.10
N TYR A 137 12.89 -9.09 5.32
CA TYR A 137 11.88 -10.13 5.41
C TYR A 137 12.26 -11.42 4.68
N ALA A 138 13.21 -11.41 3.73
CA ALA A 138 13.73 -12.62 3.10
C ALA A 138 14.21 -13.65 4.13
N LEU A 139 14.95 -13.19 5.16
CA LEU A 139 15.41 -14.06 6.23
C LEU A 139 14.25 -14.64 7.04
N LYS A 140 13.23 -13.85 7.34
CA LYS A 140 12.03 -14.31 8.05
C LYS A 140 11.29 -15.39 7.26
N PHE A 141 11.13 -15.23 5.94
CA PHE A 141 10.52 -16.22 5.07
C PHE A 141 11.36 -17.51 4.91
N LEU A 142 12.69 -17.41 5.10
CA LEU A 142 13.58 -18.57 5.08
C LEU A 142 13.52 -19.39 6.37
N THR A 143 13.31 -18.74 7.51
CA THR A 143 13.44 -19.35 8.84
C THR A 143 12.12 -19.69 9.50
N ASP A 144 11.02 -19.04 9.09
CA ASP A 144 9.69 -19.25 9.67
C ASP A 144 8.91 -20.29 8.85
N PRO A 145 8.63 -21.50 9.41
CA PRO A 145 7.87 -22.53 8.71
C PRO A 145 6.46 -22.10 8.28
N SER A 146 5.84 -21.16 8.98
CA SER A 146 4.48 -20.65 8.66
C SER A 146 4.46 -19.81 7.38
N LEU A 147 5.60 -19.25 7.00
CA LEU A 147 5.80 -18.43 5.80
C LEU A 147 6.40 -19.23 4.63
N LYS A 148 6.73 -20.50 4.86
CA LYS A 148 7.23 -21.40 3.81
C LYS A 148 6.21 -21.45 2.66
N ASP A 149 6.68 -21.32 1.44
CA ASP A 149 5.86 -21.32 0.21
C ASP A 149 4.92 -20.09 0.08
N LYS A 150 5.03 -19.09 0.94
CA LYS A 150 4.35 -17.81 0.80
C LYS A 150 5.23 -16.80 0.05
N LYS A 151 4.58 -15.77 -0.49
CA LYS A 151 5.27 -14.67 -1.17
C LYS A 151 5.19 -13.42 -0.29
N PHE A 152 6.27 -12.67 -0.22
CA PHE A 152 6.26 -11.34 0.39
C PHE A 152 5.71 -10.34 -0.62
N ASN A 153 4.41 -10.07 -0.56
CA ASN A 153 3.71 -9.22 -1.52
C ASN A 153 3.70 -7.78 -1.01
N LEU A 154 4.73 -7.00 -1.33
CA LEU A 154 4.85 -5.61 -0.92
C LEU A 154 5.03 -4.70 -2.14
N LEU A 155 4.20 -3.68 -2.26
CA LEU A 155 4.25 -2.64 -3.28
C LEU A 155 4.56 -1.28 -2.62
N PHE A 156 5.12 -0.36 -3.39
CA PHE A 156 5.23 1.04 -3.02
C PHE A 156 4.44 1.90 -3.99
N SER A 157 3.52 2.70 -3.48
CA SER A 157 2.73 3.63 -4.27
C SER A 157 2.70 4.98 -3.56
N PRO A 158 3.68 5.87 -3.83
CA PRO A 158 3.74 7.18 -3.20
C PRO A 158 2.48 8.00 -3.48
N GLU A 159 2.22 8.95 -2.61
CA GLU A 159 1.17 9.94 -2.79
C GLU A 159 1.74 11.27 -3.30
N PHE A 160 0.88 12.08 -3.93
CA PHE A 160 1.20 13.42 -4.43
C PHE A 160 0.07 14.39 -4.08
N LEU A 161 -0.50 14.23 -2.88
CA LEU A 161 -1.67 15.00 -2.42
C LEU A 161 -1.26 16.19 -1.55
N ARG A 162 -2.16 17.17 -1.48
CA ARG A 162 -2.08 18.30 -0.57
C ARG A 162 -2.91 18.01 0.68
N GLU A 163 -2.41 18.40 1.84
CA GLU A 163 -3.21 18.40 3.06
C GLU A 163 -4.48 19.24 2.86
N SER A 164 -5.59 18.84 3.48
CA SER A 164 -6.92 19.43 3.32
C SER A 164 -7.58 19.33 1.94
N LYS A 165 -6.89 18.68 0.96
CA LYS A 165 -7.39 18.40 -0.39
C LYS A 165 -7.06 16.97 -0.84
N ALA A 166 -6.83 16.10 0.11
CA ALA A 166 -6.33 14.76 -0.15
C ALA A 166 -7.30 13.91 -0.98
N LEU A 167 -8.60 13.98 -0.71
CA LEU A 167 -9.58 13.25 -1.50
C LEU A 167 -9.75 13.85 -2.89
N GLU A 168 -9.74 15.18 -3.02
CA GLU A 168 -9.77 15.85 -4.33
C GLU A 168 -8.60 15.40 -5.21
N ASP A 169 -7.38 15.42 -4.66
CA ASP A 169 -6.17 15.02 -5.39
C ASP A 169 -6.14 13.51 -5.72
N ASN A 170 -6.78 12.66 -4.92
CA ASN A 170 -6.95 11.24 -5.22
C ASN A 170 -8.05 10.97 -6.26
N LEU A 171 -9.09 11.82 -6.35
CA LEU A 171 -10.13 11.70 -7.38
C LEU A 171 -9.60 12.10 -8.76
N TRP A 172 -8.71 13.09 -8.81
CA TRP A 172 -8.11 13.61 -10.06
C TRP A 172 -6.58 13.64 -9.95
N PRO A 173 -5.93 12.47 -9.81
CA PRO A 173 -4.49 12.42 -9.63
C PRO A 173 -3.77 12.86 -10.91
N SER A 174 -2.71 13.66 -10.76
CA SER A 174 -1.82 14.01 -11.87
C SER A 174 -1.05 12.80 -12.38
N ARG A 175 -0.81 11.83 -11.51
CA ARG A 175 -0.11 10.57 -11.76
C ARG A 175 -0.37 9.57 -10.65
N ILE A 176 -0.34 8.29 -10.99
CA ILE A 176 -0.29 7.19 -10.04
C ILE A 176 0.98 6.39 -10.33
N ILE A 177 1.80 6.19 -9.30
CA ILE A 177 3.05 5.42 -9.40
C ILE A 177 2.91 4.18 -8.53
N VAL A 178 3.27 3.01 -9.08
CA VAL A 178 3.36 1.76 -8.34
C VAL A 178 4.73 1.16 -8.59
N GLY A 179 5.52 1.02 -7.52
CA GLY A 179 6.83 0.39 -7.55
C GLY A 179 6.76 -1.04 -7.03
N TYR A 180 7.44 -1.93 -7.72
CA TYR A 180 7.59 -3.32 -7.31
C TYR A 180 9.03 -3.79 -7.57
N PRO A 181 9.70 -4.46 -6.63
CA PRO A 181 11.05 -4.98 -6.86
C PRO A 181 11.05 -6.08 -7.92
N LYS A 182 12.05 -6.08 -8.80
CA LYS A 182 12.22 -7.11 -9.86
C LYS A 182 12.42 -8.54 -9.33
N VAL A 183 12.68 -8.70 -8.05
CA VAL A 183 13.01 -9.97 -7.43
C VAL A 183 11.85 -10.47 -6.60
N PHE A 184 11.21 -11.52 -7.07
CA PHE A 184 10.17 -12.23 -6.33
C PHE A 184 10.80 -13.25 -5.37
N LEU A 185 10.30 -13.33 -4.14
CA LEU A 185 10.70 -14.36 -3.17
C LEU A 185 10.12 -15.74 -3.51
N SER A 186 10.16 -16.16 -4.78
CA SER A 186 9.62 -17.46 -5.21
C SER A 186 10.63 -18.60 -5.14
N ASN A 187 11.95 -18.29 -4.94
CA ASN A 187 13.03 -19.29 -4.83
C ASN A 187 14.13 -18.73 -3.95
N GLN A 188 13.99 -18.90 -2.66
CA GLN A 188 14.67 -18.14 -1.62
C GLN A 188 16.22 -18.11 -1.71
N LYS A 189 16.88 -19.21 -2.09
CA LYS A 189 18.34 -19.25 -2.19
C LYS A 189 18.86 -18.56 -3.45
N LYS A 190 18.17 -18.74 -4.57
CA LYS A 190 18.53 -18.12 -5.85
C LYS A 190 18.34 -16.59 -5.82
N ILE A 191 17.37 -16.12 -5.06
CA ILE A 191 17.05 -14.70 -4.85
C ILE A 191 18.15 -14.01 -4.05
N TRP A 192 18.63 -14.62 -2.98
CA TRP A 192 19.71 -14.06 -2.17
C TRP A 192 20.98 -13.82 -3.01
N ASP A 193 21.31 -14.79 -3.88
CA ASP A 193 22.46 -14.68 -4.76
C ASP A 193 22.24 -13.65 -5.88
N GLU A 194 21.04 -13.58 -6.43
CA GLU A 194 20.65 -12.59 -7.45
C GLU A 194 20.45 -11.18 -6.89
N GLU A 195 19.96 -11.03 -5.65
CA GLU A 195 19.83 -9.73 -4.97
C GLU A 195 21.18 -9.13 -4.61
N ASN A 196 22.11 -9.93 -4.10
CA ASN A 196 23.46 -9.44 -3.86
C ASN A 196 24.15 -8.98 -5.15
N ALA A 197 23.90 -9.66 -6.27
CA ALA A 197 24.35 -9.21 -7.58
C ALA A 197 23.60 -7.96 -8.09
N ALA A 198 22.29 -7.86 -7.81
CA ALA A 198 21.46 -6.71 -8.19
C ALA A 198 21.73 -5.48 -7.31
N ILE A 199 21.93 -5.65 -6.00
CA ILE A 199 22.35 -4.57 -5.09
C ILE A 199 23.68 -3.98 -5.52
N ALA A 200 24.61 -4.79 -6.04
CA ALA A 200 25.87 -4.34 -6.62
C ALA A 200 25.70 -3.62 -7.97
N ALA A 201 24.64 -3.93 -8.71
CA ALA A 201 24.41 -3.42 -10.07
C ALA A 201 23.48 -2.17 -10.12
N ILE A 202 22.69 -1.87 -9.08
CA ILE A 202 21.69 -0.79 -9.12
C ILE A 202 22.12 0.37 -8.23
N GLY A 203 22.94 1.23 -8.80
CA GLY A 203 23.31 2.51 -8.17
C GLY A 203 22.25 3.61 -8.26
N ASN A 204 21.12 3.44 -8.87
CA ASN A 204 19.91 4.32 -8.82
C ASN A 204 18.90 3.84 -9.88
N PRO A 205 17.80 3.16 -9.50
CA PRO A 205 16.79 2.79 -10.49
C PRO A 205 16.13 4.07 -11.00
N ASN A 206 16.24 4.31 -12.31
CA ASN A 206 15.55 5.41 -12.97
C ASN A 206 14.08 5.06 -13.23
N ALA A 207 13.26 6.06 -13.57
CA ALA A 207 11.85 5.90 -13.86
C ALA A 207 11.57 4.87 -14.98
N GLU A 208 12.50 4.72 -15.92
CA GLU A 208 12.40 3.77 -17.03
C GLU A 208 12.49 2.30 -16.57
N ASP A 209 13.31 2.01 -15.56
CA ASP A 209 13.41 0.66 -14.99
C ASP A 209 12.15 0.30 -14.20
N TYR A 210 11.53 1.26 -13.53
CA TYR A 210 10.23 1.06 -12.88
C TYR A 210 9.12 0.81 -13.91
N ALA A 211 9.09 1.59 -15.00
CA ALA A 211 8.12 1.43 -16.07
C ALA A 211 8.22 0.07 -16.75
N LYS A 212 9.43 -0.39 -17.08
CA LYS A 212 9.66 -1.72 -17.66
C LYS A 212 9.24 -2.85 -16.72
N THR A 213 9.54 -2.70 -15.43
CA THR A 213 9.16 -3.68 -14.42
C THR A 213 7.65 -3.76 -14.26
N PHE A 214 6.98 -2.61 -14.20
CA PHE A 214 5.54 -2.51 -14.11
C PHE A 214 4.84 -3.12 -15.33
N ALA A 215 5.31 -2.81 -16.54
CA ALA A 215 4.81 -3.38 -17.79
C ALA A 215 4.96 -4.91 -17.84
N ALA A 216 6.09 -5.45 -17.36
CA ALA A 216 6.32 -6.89 -17.28
C ALA A 216 5.35 -7.57 -16.30
N LEU A 217 5.09 -6.96 -15.15
CA LEU A 217 4.15 -7.45 -14.15
C LEU A 217 2.70 -7.44 -14.64
N LEU A 218 2.33 -6.42 -15.42
CA LEU A 218 1.03 -6.35 -16.09
C LEU A 218 0.87 -7.46 -17.14
N GLN A 219 1.93 -7.76 -17.91
CA GLN A 219 1.94 -8.82 -18.93
C GLN A 219 1.85 -10.24 -18.32
N GLU A 220 2.41 -10.45 -17.13
CA GLU A 220 2.31 -11.71 -16.41
C GLU A 220 0.92 -11.97 -15.77
N GLY A 221 -0.02 -11.03 -15.90
CA GLY A 221 -1.39 -11.19 -15.43
C GLY A 221 -1.59 -11.16 -13.91
N ALA A 222 -0.49 -11.16 -13.15
CA ALA A 222 -0.53 -11.32 -11.69
C ALA A 222 -1.04 -10.08 -10.95
N ILE A 223 -0.97 -8.90 -11.56
CA ILE A 223 -1.26 -7.62 -10.91
C ILE A 223 -2.29 -6.80 -11.70
N LYS A 224 -2.52 -7.10 -12.97
CA LYS A 224 -3.37 -6.34 -13.89
C LYS A 224 -4.74 -5.99 -13.32
N GLU A 225 -5.48 -7.00 -12.89
CA GLU A 225 -6.83 -6.82 -12.32
C GLU A 225 -6.79 -6.09 -10.96
N ASN A 226 -5.69 -6.22 -10.23
CA ASN A 226 -5.54 -5.66 -8.89
C ASN A 226 -5.21 -4.18 -8.90
N ILE A 227 -4.44 -3.72 -9.88
CA ILE A 227 -4.09 -2.29 -10.03
C ILE A 227 -5.27 -1.49 -10.53
N ASP A 228 -5.97 -1.99 -11.54
CA ASP A 228 -7.21 -1.38 -12.03
C ASP A 228 -8.25 -1.23 -10.91
N THR A 229 -8.26 -2.19 -10.00
CA THR A 229 -9.14 -2.22 -8.83
C THR A 229 -8.75 -1.23 -7.76
N LEU A 230 -7.47 -1.22 -7.39
CA LEU A 230 -6.97 -0.38 -6.30
C LEU A 230 -7.03 1.11 -6.68
N PHE A 231 -6.87 1.42 -7.94
CA PHE A 231 -6.80 2.79 -8.47
C PHE A 231 -7.99 3.20 -9.35
N MET A 232 -9.14 2.52 -9.22
CA MET A 232 -10.41 2.95 -9.79
C MET A 232 -10.49 2.96 -11.31
N GLY A 233 -10.03 1.90 -11.97
CA GLY A 233 -10.32 1.69 -13.38
C GLY A 233 -9.46 2.55 -14.31
N MET A 234 -8.26 2.92 -13.94
CA MET A 234 -7.27 3.35 -14.91
C MET A 234 -7.08 2.23 -15.93
N LYS A 235 -7.38 2.52 -17.19
CA LYS A 235 -7.13 1.55 -18.26
C LYS A 235 -5.62 1.26 -18.32
N GLU A 236 -5.26 -0.02 -18.45
CA GLU A 236 -3.89 -0.50 -18.62
C GLU A 236 -3.04 0.37 -19.58
N ALA A 237 -3.65 0.82 -20.69
CA ALA A 237 -3.02 1.68 -21.67
C ALA A 237 -2.67 3.10 -21.15
N GLU A 238 -3.36 3.59 -20.13
CA GLU A 238 -3.11 4.90 -19.52
C GLU A 238 -2.04 4.81 -18.45
N ALA A 239 -2.04 3.73 -17.66
CA ALA A 239 -0.97 3.45 -16.71
C ALA A 239 0.37 3.26 -17.43
N VAL A 240 0.41 2.44 -18.50
CA VAL A 240 1.62 2.22 -19.32
C VAL A 240 2.12 3.51 -19.98
N LYS A 241 1.22 4.38 -20.48
CA LYS A 241 1.62 5.67 -21.07
C LYS A 241 2.22 6.65 -20.07
N LEU A 242 1.77 6.64 -18.81
CA LEU A 242 2.34 7.48 -17.76
C LEU A 242 3.78 7.08 -17.39
N PHE A 243 4.17 5.84 -17.65
CA PHE A 243 5.51 5.31 -17.33
C PHE A 243 6.43 5.21 -18.55
N ALA A 244 5.92 5.36 -19.77
CA ALA A 244 6.69 5.27 -21.01
C ALA A 244 7.15 6.63 -21.56
N ASN A 245 6.70 7.76 -20.98
CA ASN A 245 7.10 9.14 -21.25
C ASN A 245 7.80 9.74 -20.03
#